data_bd88a52439a210445e1c8fad21ac8e1f
#
_entry.id   bd88a52439a210445e1c8fad21ac8e1f
#
_cell.length_a   1.000
_cell.length_b   1.000
_cell.length_c   1.000
_cell.angle_alpha   90.00
_cell.angle_beta   90.00
_cell.angle_gamma   90.00
#
_symmetry.space_group_name_H-M   'P 1'
#
loop_
_entity.id
_entity.type
_entity.pdbx_description
1 polymer ?
#
loop_
_entity_poly.entity_id
_entity_poly.type
_entity_poly.pdbx_seq_one_letter_code
_entity_poly.pdbx_strand_id
1 'polypeptide(L)'
;AVDAAAIDARVASDQSSAFPVFMFIAFACMWLLVGSTAGLISSIKLHAPDWLVSEAWMTFGRLRTVHLTAVLYGWITNAALGMILWVLPRLLGARLLGGIWAMLGGALINTGIAGGIGAIGTGWSDGMEYLEIPWQFAIFMFVGFVLVILPVLFTLVNRKVEHLYVSAWYMVAALLWIALLFLVGKLPGVHTGVQQATTNWWYGHNVLGLWFTPVSVGAIYYFLPKIIGRPVSSYNLSILGFWTLAFFYGQVGGHHLIGGPVPGWLTTLSIVQSVMMIIPVIAFSINMGGTLRGRMHLARYSPTLRFMMFGGLMYLASSLQGTLESLRSVNQVTHFTHFTVAHAHLGAYGFVTMVLFGAVYFMMPRVLNWEWPYPRLITLQFWLAAVGILVYFIGLSIGGWLQGEAMLDAKRPFMESVNLMAPYLVSRSVGGSLMLLSHLVFVFHFLAMALRFGPTRTSAALFWQQGLQERAHGQ
;
A
#
# COMPACT_ATOMS: atom_id res chain seq x y z
N ALA A 1 37.36 8.53 3.63
CA ALA A 1 37.03 8.26 5.04
C ALA A 1 35.55 8.53 5.24
N VAL A 2 34.84 7.61 5.90
CA VAL A 2 33.44 7.83 6.25
C VAL A 2 33.44 8.85 7.38
N ASP A 3 32.69 9.96 7.21
CA ASP A 3 32.59 11.00 8.21
C ASP A 3 31.88 10.44 9.47
N ALA A 4 32.64 10.34 10.58
CA ALA A 4 32.13 9.81 11.85
C ALA A 4 30.94 10.64 12.36
N ALA A 5 30.96 11.96 12.20
CA ALA A 5 29.89 12.85 12.60
C ALA A 5 28.60 12.57 11.80
N ALA A 6 28.72 12.22 10.52
CA ALA A 6 27.56 11.83 9.69
C ALA A 6 26.97 10.49 10.11
N ILE A 7 27.80 9.56 10.60
CA ILE A 7 27.32 8.29 11.15
C ILE A 7 26.57 8.53 12.45
N ASP A 8 27.15 9.30 13.37
CA ASP A 8 26.53 9.62 14.66
C ASP A 8 25.20 10.35 14.49
N ALA A 9 25.11 11.29 13.56
CA ALA A 9 23.86 11.98 13.23
C ALA A 9 22.77 11.00 12.73
N ARG A 10 23.15 10.00 11.92
CA ARG A 10 22.20 8.98 11.44
C ARG A 10 21.76 8.03 12.56
N VAL A 11 22.68 7.60 13.42
CA VAL A 11 22.35 6.78 14.59
C VAL A 11 21.42 7.53 15.53
N ALA A 12 21.68 8.80 15.80
CA ALA A 12 20.84 9.66 16.62
C ALA A 12 19.43 9.87 16.02
N SER A 13 19.34 9.98 14.69
CA SER A 13 18.06 10.02 13.97
C SER A 13 17.26 8.72 14.15
N ASP A 14 17.92 7.55 13.94
CA ASP A 14 17.29 6.24 14.08
C ASP A 14 16.78 6.00 15.52
N GLN A 15 17.60 6.33 16.53
CA GLN A 15 17.23 6.16 17.93
C GLN A 15 16.04 7.04 18.33
N SER A 16 15.94 8.26 17.80
CA SER A 16 14.84 9.19 18.12
C SER A 16 13.48 8.71 17.62
N SER A 17 13.44 7.90 16.57
CA SER A 17 12.22 7.37 15.97
C SER A 17 11.97 5.89 16.27
N ALA A 18 12.90 5.19 16.93
CA ALA A 18 12.88 3.74 17.06
C ALA A 18 11.58 3.20 17.68
N PHE A 19 11.16 3.76 18.82
CA PHE A 19 9.96 3.26 19.51
C PHE A 19 8.66 3.57 18.75
N PRO A 20 8.39 4.81 18.29
CA PRO A 20 7.23 5.06 17.44
C PRO A 20 7.18 4.15 16.20
N VAL A 21 8.30 3.99 15.51
CA VAL A 21 8.39 3.13 14.33
C VAL A 21 8.05 1.68 14.67
N PHE A 22 8.67 1.14 15.72
CA PHE A 22 8.39 -0.23 16.18
C PHE A 22 6.90 -0.43 16.50
N MET A 23 6.29 0.51 17.22
CA MET A 23 4.87 0.47 17.57
C MET A 23 3.99 0.39 16.32
N PHE A 24 4.21 1.27 15.35
CA PHE A 24 3.45 1.27 14.10
C PHE A 24 3.62 -0.03 13.31
N ILE A 25 4.84 -0.56 13.21
CA ILE A 25 5.08 -1.82 12.49
C ILE A 25 4.47 -3.03 13.24
N ALA A 26 4.48 -3.04 14.57
CA ALA A 26 3.82 -4.07 15.35
C ALA A 26 2.30 -4.09 15.12
N PHE A 27 1.64 -2.93 15.14
CA PHE A 27 0.23 -2.82 14.77
C PHE A 27 -0.02 -3.24 13.31
N ALA A 28 0.84 -2.81 12.39
CA ALA A 28 0.74 -3.21 10.99
C ALA A 28 0.77 -4.74 10.84
N CYS A 29 1.70 -5.43 11.49
CA CYS A 29 1.80 -6.89 11.48
C CYS A 29 0.53 -7.57 12.02
N MET A 30 -0.02 -7.08 13.12
CA MET A 30 -1.26 -7.59 13.69
C MET A 30 -2.43 -7.46 12.69
N TRP A 31 -2.63 -6.27 12.14
CA TRP A 31 -3.73 -6.01 11.21
C TRP A 31 -3.55 -6.72 9.86
N LEU A 32 -2.31 -6.94 9.44
CA LEU A 32 -2.02 -7.73 8.25
C LEU A 32 -2.62 -9.15 8.37
N LEU A 33 -2.45 -9.81 9.51
CA LEU A 33 -3.01 -11.16 9.72
C LEU A 33 -4.53 -11.12 9.83
N VAL A 34 -5.09 -10.19 10.59
CA VAL A 34 -6.55 -10.04 10.72
C VAL A 34 -7.17 -9.79 9.35
N GLY A 35 -6.64 -8.83 8.62
CA GLY A 35 -7.18 -8.45 7.31
C GLY A 35 -7.03 -9.54 6.27
N SER A 36 -5.88 -10.19 6.17
CA SER A 36 -5.67 -11.25 5.17
C SER A 36 -6.47 -12.52 5.48
N THR A 37 -6.68 -12.86 6.77
CA THR A 37 -7.55 -13.96 7.16
C THR A 37 -9.00 -13.69 6.78
N ALA A 38 -9.53 -12.50 7.12
CA ALA A 38 -10.87 -12.07 6.72
C ALA A 38 -11.04 -12.06 5.19
N GLY A 39 -10.00 -11.60 4.46
CA GLY A 39 -9.99 -11.59 3.00
C GLY A 39 -10.03 -12.98 2.39
N LEU A 40 -9.26 -13.95 2.92
CA LEU A 40 -9.28 -15.33 2.43
C LEU A 40 -10.63 -15.99 2.69
N ILE A 41 -11.20 -15.83 3.89
CA ILE A 41 -12.54 -16.35 4.20
C ILE A 41 -13.58 -15.76 3.24
N SER A 42 -13.54 -14.44 3.03
CA SER A 42 -14.41 -13.76 2.06
C SER A 42 -14.24 -14.31 0.63
N SER A 43 -13.00 -14.61 0.23
CA SER A 43 -12.69 -15.19 -1.07
C SER A 43 -13.32 -16.58 -1.25
N ILE A 44 -13.19 -17.45 -0.25
CA ILE A 44 -13.75 -18.81 -0.28
C ILE A 44 -15.27 -18.76 -0.36
N LYS A 45 -15.92 -17.84 0.38
CA LYS A 45 -17.38 -17.69 0.34
C LYS A 45 -17.96 -17.35 -1.04
N LEU A 46 -17.18 -16.80 -1.94
CA LEU A 46 -17.64 -16.49 -3.30
C LEU A 46 -17.84 -17.76 -4.17
N HIS A 47 -17.15 -18.86 -3.86
CA HIS A 47 -17.31 -20.13 -4.58
C HIS A 47 -17.82 -21.28 -3.67
N ALA A 48 -17.92 -21.03 -2.36
CA ALA A 48 -18.53 -21.93 -1.37
C ALA A 48 -19.42 -21.10 -0.43
N PRO A 49 -20.58 -20.60 -0.90
CA PRO A 49 -21.40 -19.61 -0.17
C PRO A 49 -21.95 -20.16 1.15
N ASP A 50 -22.22 -21.45 1.23
CA ASP A 50 -22.78 -22.10 2.42
C ASP A 50 -21.75 -22.36 3.53
N TRP A 51 -20.46 -22.17 3.23
CA TRP A 51 -19.42 -22.37 4.22
C TRP A 51 -19.47 -21.29 5.31
N LEU A 52 -19.51 -21.69 6.59
CA LEU A 52 -19.60 -20.79 7.75
C LEU A 52 -20.83 -19.86 7.70
N VAL A 53 -21.96 -20.31 7.17
CA VAL A 53 -23.17 -19.48 7.00
C VAL A 53 -23.93 -19.24 8.28
N SER A 54 -23.78 -20.12 9.29
CA SER A 54 -24.46 -20.03 10.59
C SER A 54 -24.07 -18.81 11.43
N GLU A 55 -22.87 -18.27 11.18
CA GLU A 55 -22.30 -17.18 11.96
C GLU A 55 -22.52 -15.83 11.28
N ALA A 56 -23.38 -14.99 11.83
CA ALA A 56 -23.74 -13.69 11.25
C ALA A 56 -22.53 -12.76 11.01
N TRP A 57 -21.53 -12.78 11.89
CA TRP A 57 -20.32 -11.99 11.75
C TRP A 57 -19.37 -12.52 10.66
N MET A 58 -19.54 -13.76 10.20
CA MET A 58 -18.81 -14.38 9.11
C MET A 58 -19.48 -14.24 7.74
N THR A 59 -20.54 -13.47 7.61
CA THR A 59 -21.14 -13.19 6.30
C THR A 59 -20.14 -12.45 5.39
N PHE A 60 -20.23 -12.68 4.08
CA PHE A 60 -19.33 -12.07 3.10
C PHE A 60 -19.24 -10.55 3.24
N GLY A 61 -20.40 -9.86 3.38
CA GLY A 61 -20.43 -8.39 3.47
C GLY A 61 -19.65 -7.85 4.67
N ARG A 62 -19.80 -8.50 5.85
CA ARG A 62 -19.06 -8.08 7.06
C ARG A 62 -17.57 -8.40 6.95
N LEU A 63 -17.23 -9.61 6.56
CA LEU A 63 -15.82 -10.02 6.45
C LEU A 63 -15.06 -9.26 5.36
N ARG A 64 -15.69 -9.00 4.21
CA ARG A 64 -15.10 -8.14 3.18
C ARG A 64 -14.77 -6.76 3.73
N THR A 65 -15.70 -6.17 4.45
CA THR A 65 -15.52 -4.83 5.03
C THR A 65 -14.47 -4.82 6.15
N VAL A 66 -14.43 -5.85 7.00
CA VAL A 66 -13.34 -6.06 7.96
C VAL A 66 -12.00 -6.19 7.26
N HIS A 67 -11.93 -6.98 6.17
CA HIS A 67 -10.72 -7.11 5.36
C HIS A 67 -10.25 -5.76 4.85
N LEU A 68 -11.11 -4.97 4.19
CA LEU A 68 -10.75 -3.66 3.66
C LEU A 68 -10.22 -2.73 4.77
N THR A 69 -10.94 -2.61 5.86
CA THR A 69 -10.54 -1.77 7.00
C THR A 69 -9.19 -2.20 7.58
N ALA A 70 -9.00 -3.50 7.82
CA ALA A 70 -7.78 -4.03 8.42
C ALA A 70 -6.57 -3.92 7.49
N VAL A 71 -6.73 -4.11 6.16
CA VAL A 71 -5.59 -4.01 5.24
C VAL A 71 -5.25 -2.56 4.89
N LEU A 72 -6.24 -1.70 4.62
CA LEU A 72 -5.98 -0.32 4.20
C LEU A 72 -5.49 0.54 5.37
N TYR A 73 -6.25 0.57 6.45
CA TYR A 73 -5.92 1.40 7.60
C TYR A 73 -5.04 0.67 8.63
N GLY A 74 -5.29 -0.62 8.82
CA GLY A 74 -4.51 -1.41 9.76
C GLY A 74 -3.10 -1.71 9.24
N TRP A 75 -2.96 -2.41 8.12
CA TRP A 75 -1.64 -2.78 7.59
C TRP A 75 -0.96 -1.63 6.87
N ILE A 76 -1.51 -1.17 5.74
CA ILE A 76 -0.81 -0.24 4.84
C ILE A 76 -0.55 1.08 5.55
N THR A 77 -1.56 1.65 6.21
CA THR A 77 -1.41 2.95 6.86
C THR A 77 -0.43 2.92 8.02
N ASN A 78 -0.50 1.92 8.92
CA ASN A 78 0.47 1.82 10.01
C ASN A 78 1.90 1.58 9.49
N ALA A 79 2.09 0.69 8.50
CA ALA A 79 3.41 0.47 7.91
C ALA A 79 3.96 1.73 7.22
N ALA A 80 3.09 2.48 6.51
CA ALA A 80 3.44 3.74 5.88
C ALA A 80 3.84 4.82 6.91
N LEU A 81 3.06 4.99 7.98
CA LEU A 81 3.37 5.94 9.06
C LEU A 81 4.69 5.59 9.74
N GLY A 82 4.91 4.32 10.09
CA GLY A 82 6.18 3.87 10.65
C GLY A 82 7.36 4.17 9.73
N MET A 83 7.21 3.90 8.43
CA MET A 83 8.23 4.20 7.43
C MET A 83 8.50 5.70 7.30
N ILE A 84 7.47 6.54 7.24
CA ILE A 84 7.60 8.00 7.16
C ILE A 84 8.37 8.53 8.36
N LEU A 85 8.01 8.10 9.57
CA LEU A 85 8.66 8.51 10.83
C LEU A 85 10.14 8.09 10.90
N TRP A 86 10.54 7.06 10.16
CA TRP A 86 11.94 6.67 10.06
C TRP A 86 12.69 7.37 8.93
N VAL A 87 12.08 7.50 7.75
CA VAL A 87 12.73 8.05 6.54
C VAL A 87 12.91 9.55 6.63
N LEU A 88 11.87 10.30 7.08
CA LEU A 88 11.92 11.76 7.07
C LEU A 88 13.02 12.35 7.96
N PRO A 89 13.19 11.96 9.25
CA PRO A 89 14.28 12.47 10.06
C PRO A 89 15.65 12.27 9.41
N ARG A 90 15.87 11.13 8.76
CA ARG A 90 17.11 10.82 8.05
C ARG A 90 17.33 11.69 6.83
N LEU A 91 16.28 11.98 6.05
CA LEU A 91 16.34 12.88 4.90
C LEU A 91 16.55 14.33 5.30
N LEU A 92 15.99 14.71 6.45
CA LEU A 92 16.07 16.07 6.99
C LEU A 92 17.34 16.32 7.81
N GLY A 93 18.19 15.30 8.01
CA GLY A 93 19.40 15.38 8.83
C GLY A 93 19.12 15.72 10.29
N ALA A 94 17.93 15.40 10.81
CA ALA A 94 17.45 15.79 12.12
C ALA A 94 17.00 14.58 12.95
N ARG A 95 16.81 14.77 14.26
CA ARG A 95 16.10 13.80 15.11
C ARG A 95 14.59 13.99 14.95
N LEU A 96 13.81 12.93 15.14
CA LEU A 96 12.36 13.03 15.24
C LEU A 96 12.00 13.86 16.48
N LEU A 97 11.34 14.99 16.27
CA LEU A 97 10.87 15.86 17.36
C LEU A 97 9.42 15.55 17.70
N GLY A 98 9.11 15.50 18.99
CA GLY A 98 7.72 15.26 19.43
C GLY A 98 7.22 13.83 19.16
N GLY A 99 8.06 12.83 19.24
CA GLY A 99 7.68 11.41 19.03
C GLY A 99 6.51 10.94 19.90
N ILE A 100 6.25 11.57 21.05
CA ILE A 100 5.07 11.30 21.89
C ILE A 100 3.76 11.55 21.12
N TRP A 101 3.68 12.59 20.30
CA TRP A 101 2.48 12.86 19.48
C TRP A 101 2.25 11.79 18.43
N ALA A 102 3.34 11.26 17.83
CA ALA A 102 3.23 10.10 16.93
C ALA A 102 2.67 8.86 17.64
N MET A 103 3.11 8.60 18.88
CA MET A 103 2.62 7.45 19.66
C MET A 103 1.16 7.61 20.06
N LEU A 104 0.77 8.77 20.54
CA LEU A 104 -0.63 9.08 20.87
C LEU A 104 -1.53 8.99 19.63
N GLY A 105 -1.07 9.56 18.52
CA GLY A 105 -1.77 9.47 17.23
C GLY A 105 -1.92 8.04 16.76
N GLY A 106 -0.85 7.24 16.85
CA GLY A 106 -0.90 5.82 16.52
C GLY A 106 -1.86 5.03 17.41
N ALA A 107 -1.87 5.29 18.71
CA ALA A 107 -2.83 4.65 19.64
C ALA A 107 -4.28 4.99 19.27
N LEU A 108 -4.57 6.27 18.97
CA LEU A 108 -5.91 6.68 18.55
C LEU A 108 -6.32 6.08 17.19
N ILE A 109 -5.44 6.07 16.19
CA ILE A 109 -5.72 5.43 14.90
C ILE A 109 -6.10 3.97 15.11
N ASN A 110 -5.30 3.23 15.88
CA ASN A 110 -5.55 1.80 16.11
C ASN A 110 -6.78 1.53 17.01
N THR A 111 -7.10 2.42 17.93
CA THR A 111 -8.38 2.39 18.69
C THR A 111 -9.57 2.56 17.73
N GLY A 112 -9.50 3.53 16.82
CA GLY A 112 -10.52 3.75 15.81
C GLY A 112 -10.71 2.55 14.87
N ILE A 113 -9.61 1.94 14.44
CA ILE A 113 -9.64 0.73 13.60
C ILE A 113 -10.25 -0.45 14.37
N ALA A 114 -9.81 -0.70 15.60
CA ALA A 114 -10.29 -1.82 16.41
C ALA A 114 -11.80 -1.68 16.71
N GLY A 115 -12.23 -0.49 17.18
CA GLY A 115 -13.64 -0.20 17.41
C GLY A 115 -14.48 -0.27 16.14
N GLY A 116 -13.96 0.25 15.03
CA GLY A 116 -14.61 0.17 13.73
C GLY A 116 -14.79 -1.26 13.21
N ILE A 117 -13.76 -2.10 13.31
CA ILE A 117 -13.83 -3.52 12.94
C ILE A 117 -14.84 -4.26 13.85
N GLY A 118 -14.85 -3.98 15.15
CA GLY A 118 -15.84 -4.52 16.07
C GLY A 118 -17.27 -4.12 15.68
N ALA A 119 -17.50 -2.85 15.37
CA ALA A 119 -18.79 -2.35 14.91
C ALA A 119 -19.24 -3.03 13.60
N ILE A 120 -18.38 -3.08 12.61
CA ILE A 120 -18.65 -3.76 11.33
C ILE A 120 -19.00 -5.24 11.55
N GLY A 121 -18.24 -5.94 12.39
CA GLY A 121 -18.49 -7.33 12.73
C GLY A 121 -19.87 -7.57 13.36
N THR A 122 -20.37 -6.62 14.15
CA THR A 122 -21.73 -6.66 14.73
C THR A 122 -22.82 -6.19 13.76
N GLY A 123 -22.45 -5.67 12.59
CA GLY A 123 -23.39 -5.18 11.56
C GLY A 123 -23.65 -3.68 11.58
N TRP A 124 -22.92 -2.93 12.41
CA TRP A 124 -22.95 -1.47 12.42
C TRP A 124 -21.84 -0.92 11.52
N SER A 125 -22.21 -0.56 10.30
CA SER A 125 -21.29 -0.13 9.25
C SER A 125 -21.92 0.99 8.43
N ASP A 126 -21.11 1.95 8.01
CA ASP A 126 -21.53 2.92 7.00
C ASP A 126 -21.45 2.31 5.58
N GLY A 127 -22.31 2.77 4.67
CA GLY A 127 -22.40 2.23 3.31
C GLY A 127 -21.42 2.87 2.30
N MET A 128 -20.36 3.52 2.76
CA MET A 128 -19.38 4.20 1.89
C MET A 128 -18.13 3.35 1.70
N GLU A 129 -17.76 3.08 0.45
CA GLU A 129 -16.58 2.27 0.10
C GLU A 129 -15.29 2.89 0.67
N TYR A 130 -14.49 2.09 1.37
CA TYR A 130 -13.27 2.47 2.11
C TYR A 130 -13.49 3.44 3.28
N LEU A 131 -14.74 3.74 3.63
CA LEU A 131 -15.15 4.58 4.76
C LEU A 131 -16.24 3.91 5.60
N GLU A 132 -16.27 2.59 5.62
CA GLU A 132 -17.32 1.81 6.27
C GLU A 132 -17.29 1.90 7.79
N ILE A 133 -16.17 2.34 8.40
CA ILE A 133 -16.06 2.56 9.84
C ILE A 133 -17.08 3.63 10.27
N PRO A 134 -17.95 3.37 11.27
CA PRO A 134 -18.85 4.39 11.80
C PRO A 134 -18.10 5.64 12.28
N TRP A 135 -18.68 6.83 12.05
CA TRP A 135 -17.99 8.10 12.35
C TRP A 135 -17.54 8.24 13.80
N GLN A 136 -18.22 7.57 14.75
CA GLN A 136 -17.87 7.56 16.17
C GLN A 136 -16.49 6.94 16.43
N PHE A 137 -16.06 6.01 15.61
CA PHE A 137 -14.72 5.43 15.65
C PHE A 137 -13.77 6.14 14.68
N ALA A 138 -14.29 6.62 13.54
CA ALA A 138 -13.50 7.33 12.54
C ALA A 138 -12.88 8.62 13.10
N ILE A 139 -13.54 9.29 14.06
CA ILE A 139 -13.00 10.51 14.68
C ILE A 139 -11.67 10.25 15.42
N PHE A 140 -11.50 9.09 16.05
CA PHE A 140 -10.22 8.72 16.68
C PHE A 140 -9.11 8.62 15.63
N MET A 141 -9.44 8.06 14.45
CA MET A 141 -8.48 7.97 13.36
C MET A 141 -8.10 9.35 12.82
N PHE A 142 -9.08 10.23 12.61
CA PHE A 142 -8.84 11.60 12.15
C PHE A 142 -7.94 12.38 13.12
N VAL A 143 -8.28 12.39 14.40
CA VAL A 143 -7.45 13.04 15.43
C VAL A 143 -6.05 12.41 15.48
N GLY A 144 -5.99 11.10 15.34
CA GLY A 144 -4.72 10.36 15.28
C GLY A 144 -3.85 10.79 14.08
N PHE A 145 -4.42 10.97 12.89
CA PHE A 145 -3.67 11.49 11.73
C PHE A 145 -3.12 12.89 12.00
N VAL A 146 -3.95 13.79 12.58
CA VAL A 146 -3.51 15.14 12.93
C VAL A 146 -2.34 15.09 13.92
N LEU A 147 -2.41 14.25 14.94
CA LEU A 147 -1.33 14.12 15.93
C LEU A 147 -0.04 13.55 15.32
N VAL A 148 -0.10 12.64 14.35
CA VAL A 148 1.09 12.12 13.65
C VAL A 148 1.72 13.16 12.73
N ILE A 149 0.94 14.10 12.21
CA ILE A 149 1.46 15.20 11.39
C ILE A 149 2.37 16.13 12.23
N LEU A 150 2.07 16.37 13.49
CA LEU A 150 2.82 17.31 14.34
C LEU A 150 4.32 17.01 14.42
N PRO A 151 4.78 15.80 14.81
CA PRO A 151 6.20 15.48 14.86
C PRO A 151 6.89 15.58 13.50
N VAL A 152 6.19 15.30 12.41
CA VAL A 152 6.71 15.45 11.05
C VAL A 152 6.94 16.94 10.73
N LEU A 153 5.98 17.81 11.04
CA LEU A 153 6.12 19.26 10.84
C LEU A 153 7.19 19.86 11.75
N PHE A 154 7.25 19.47 13.02
CA PHE A 154 8.31 19.92 13.94
C PHE A 154 9.69 19.54 13.42
N THR A 155 9.84 18.30 12.93
CA THR A 155 11.11 17.82 12.38
C THR A 155 11.45 18.55 11.06
N LEU A 156 10.45 18.81 10.20
CA LEU A 156 10.62 19.53 8.94
C LEU A 156 11.07 20.98 9.15
N VAL A 157 10.49 21.70 10.11
CA VAL A 157 10.88 23.07 10.45
C VAL A 157 12.30 23.11 10.99
N ASN A 158 12.71 22.09 11.75
CA ASN A 158 14.04 21.98 12.35
C ASN A 158 15.05 21.20 11.48
N ARG A 159 14.78 21.08 10.19
CA ARG A 159 15.68 20.36 9.26
C ARG A 159 17.06 21.03 9.19
N LYS A 160 18.08 20.20 8.99
CA LYS A 160 19.47 20.63 8.81
C LYS A 160 19.92 20.61 7.34
N VAL A 161 19.01 20.28 6.44
CA VAL A 161 19.25 20.27 4.99
C VAL A 161 18.59 21.49 4.35
N GLU A 162 19.27 22.06 3.37
CA GLU A 162 18.76 23.23 2.63
C GLU A 162 17.65 22.81 1.65
N HIS A 163 17.92 21.75 0.87
CA HIS A 163 17.01 21.25 -0.16
C HIS A 163 16.34 19.94 0.28
N LEU A 164 15.04 19.84 0.02
CA LEU A 164 14.29 18.61 0.28
C LEU A 164 14.43 17.62 -0.89
N TYR A 165 14.85 16.42 -0.56
CA TYR A 165 14.85 15.33 -1.54
C TYR A 165 13.42 14.90 -1.90
N VAL A 166 13.21 14.42 -3.12
CA VAL A 166 11.88 14.12 -3.68
C VAL A 166 11.04 13.19 -2.79
N SER A 167 11.62 12.23 -2.10
CA SER A 167 10.89 11.36 -1.16
C SER A 167 10.25 12.16 -0.01
N ALA A 168 10.88 13.25 0.45
CA ALA A 168 10.27 14.10 1.47
C ALA A 168 9.04 14.83 0.92
N TRP A 169 9.06 15.31 -0.33
CA TRP A 169 7.89 15.90 -0.98
C TRP A 169 6.72 14.91 -1.02
N TYR A 170 6.95 13.69 -1.52
CA TYR A 170 5.93 12.65 -1.60
C TYR A 170 5.33 12.30 -0.23
N MET A 171 6.18 12.08 0.79
CA MET A 171 5.75 11.61 2.11
C MET A 171 5.03 12.70 2.92
N VAL A 172 5.54 13.95 2.91
CA VAL A 172 4.90 15.06 3.63
C VAL A 172 3.56 15.41 2.99
N ALA A 173 3.51 15.52 1.66
CA ALA A 173 2.26 15.79 0.94
C ALA A 173 1.22 14.69 1.21
N ALA A 174 1.59 13.41 1.10
CA ALA A 174 0.70 12.28 1.35
C ALA A 174 0.10 12.33 2.77
N LEU A 175 0.92 12.65 3.77
CA LEU A 175 0.46 12.73 5.15
C LEU A 175 -0.53 13.89 5.39
N LEU A 176 -0.32 15.03 4.74
CA LEU A 176 -1.27 16.15 4.77
C LEU A 176 -2.56 15.80 4.02
N TRP A 177 -2.43 15.17 2.86
CA TRP A 177 -3.57 14.78 2.04
C TRP A 177 -4.46 13.78 2.75
N ILE A 178 -3.92 12.72 3.41
CA ILE A 178 -4.79 11.71 4.06
C ILE A 178 -5.67 12.34 5.15
N ALA A 179 -5.15 13.26 5.95
CA ALA A 179 -5.95 13.93 6.98
C ALA A 179 -7.11 14.75 6.35
N LEU A 180 -6.82 15.51 5.28
CA LEU A 180 -7.82 16.28 4.56
C LEU A 180 -8.86 15.39 3.87
N LEU A 181 -8.40 14.37 3.15
CA LEU A 181 -9.27 13.42 2.45
C LEU A 181 -10.23 12.73 3.42
N PHE A 182 -9.67 12.24 4.54
CA PHE A 182 -10.46 11.53 5.55
C PHE A 182 -11.49 12.45 6.22
N LEU A 183 -11.11 13.70 6.53
CA LEU A 183 -12.03 14.69 7.06
C LEU A 183 -13.19 14.93 6.10
N VAL A 184 -12.91 15.25 4.83
CA VAL A 184 -13.96 15.58 3.83
C VAL A 184 -14.83 14.36 3.54
N GLY A 185 -14.23 13.19 3.34
CA GLY A 185 -14.97 11.97 3.01
C GLY A 185 -15.86 11.45 4.13
N LYS A 186 -15.50 11.73 5.40
CA LYS A 186 -16.16 11.15 6.58
C LYS A 186 -16.99 12.15 7.40
N LEU A 187 -17.15 13.39 6.96
CA LEU A 187 -17.98 14.38 7.65
C LEU A 187 -19.44 13.89 7.76
N PRO A 188 -19.94 13.62 8.98
CA PRO A 188 -21.28 13.05 9.16
C PRO A 188 -22.35 14.05 8.77
N GLY A 189 -23.39 13.60 8.05
CA GLY A 189 -24.57 14.37 7.73
C GLY A 189 -24.40 15.49 6.69
N VAL A 190 -23.20 15.64 6.10
CA VAL A 190 -22.90 16.71 5.13
C VAL A 190 -23.23 16.26 3.71
N HIS A 191 -22.93 15.01 3.36
CA HIS A 191 -23.10 14.50 2.01
C HIS A 191 -24.32 13.55 1.95
N THR A 192 -25.20 13.75 0.96
CA THR A 192 -26.41 12.94 0.78
C THR A 192 -26.63 12.60 -0.69
N GLY A 193 -27.31 11.48 -0.97
CA GLY A 193 -27.70 11.06 -2.31
C GLY A 193 -26.51 10.96 -3.29
N VAL A 194 -26.65 11.51 -4.48
CA VAL A 194 -25.63 11.51 -5.54
C VAL A 194 -24.35 12.24 -5.10
N GLN A 195 -24.47 13.29 -4.29
CA GLN A 195 -23.32 14.00 -3.74
C GLN A 195 -22.49 13.07 -2.83
N GLN A 196 -23.14 12.26 -1.99
CA GLN A 196 -22.44 11.27 -1.17
C GLN A 196 -21.68 10.26 -2.04
N ALA A 197 -22.30 9.71 -3.09
CA ALA A 197 -21.65 8.79 -4.01
C ALA A 197 -20.43 9.43 -4.70
N THR A 198 -20.55 10.69 -5.11
CA THR A 198 -19.47 11.46 -5.73
C THR A 198 -18.32 11.69 -4.76
N THR A 199 -18.62 12.14 -3.53
CA THR A 199 -17.61 12.36 -2.49
C THR A 199 -16.96 11.04 -2.04
N ASN A 200 -17.76 9.96 -1.95
CA ASN A 200 -17.22 8.65 -1.60
C ASN A 200 -16.19 8.16 -2.61
N TRP A 201 -16.46 8.25 -3.92
CA TRP A 201 -15.50 7.83 -4.93
C TRP A 201 -14.35 8.83 -5.13
N TRP A 202 -14.59 10.12 -4.88
CA TRP A 202 -13.49 11.08 -4.74
C TRP A 202 -12.54 10.65 -3.61
N TYR A 203 -13.06 10.27 -2.44
CA TYR A 203 -12.25 9.76 -1.34
C TYR A 203 -11.62 8.41 -1.69
N GLY A 204 -12.42 7.44 -2.11
CA GLY A 204 -11.98 6.06 -2.33
C GLY A 204 -10.82 5.98 -3.31
N HIS A 205 -10.84 6.78 -4.39
CA HIS A 205 -9.72 6.81 -5.32
C HIS A 205 -8.54 7.62 -4.80
N ASN A 206 -8.80 8.74 -4.12
CA ASN A 206 -7.74 9.61 -3.61
C ASN A 206 -6.97 8.99 -2.42
N VAL A 207 -7.58 8.13 -1.60
CA VAL A 207 -6.83 7.39 -0.57
C VAL A 207 -5.81 6.45 -1.22
N LEU A 208 -6.11 5.88 -2.38
CA LEU A 208 -5.17 5.06 -3.13
C LEU A 208 -4.09 5.92 -3.80
N GLY A 209 -4.45 7.03 -4.43
CA GLY A 209 -3.57 7.82 -5.27
C GLY A 209 -2.88 9.01 -4.62
N LEU A 210 -3.43 9.59 -3.55
CA LEU A 210 -2.83 10.70 -2.82
C LEU A 210 -2.32 10.30 -1.42
N TRP A 211 -2.58 9.08 -0.97
CA TRP A 211 -1.99 8.53 0.24
C TRP A 211 -1.06 7.36 -0.06
N PHE A 212 -1.57 6.23 -0.52
CA PHE A 212 -0.76 5.02 -0.68
C PHE A 212 0.26 5.12 -1.81
N THR A 213 -0.12 5.66 -2.97
CA THR A 213 0.79 5.79 -4.12
C THR A 213 1.97 6.70 -3.83
N PRO A 214 1.79 7.95 -3.35
CA PRO A 214 2.93 8.84 -3.11
C PRO A 214 3.85 8.32 -2.00
N VAL A 215 3.31 7.68 -0.95
CA VAL A 215 4.14 7.06 0.08
C VAL A 215 5.02 5.97 -0.52
N SER A 216 4.46 5.11 -1.38
CA SER A 216 5.19 3.98 -1.98
C SER A 216 6.17 4.43 -3.07
N VAL A 217 5.81 5.40 -3.90
CA VAL A 217 6.72 6.02 -4.88
C VAL A 217 7.87 6.73 -4.16
N GLY A 218 7.56 7.51 -3.10
CA GLY A 218 8.56 8.14 -2.25
C GLY A 218 9.49 7.13 -1.58
N ALA A 219 8.97 5.97 -1.17
CA ALA A 219 9.76 4.87 -0.63
C ALA A 219 10.73 4.31 -1.68
N ILE A 220 10.27 4.02 -2.91
CA ILE A 220 11.14 3.54 -3.98
C ILE A 220 12.25 4.55 -4.26
N TYR A 221 11.93 5.84 -4.37
CA TYR A 221 12.94 6.91 -4.55
C TYR A 221 13.95 6.99 -3.41
N TYR A 222 13.58 6.58 -2.20
CA TYR A 222 14.49 6.53 -1.07
C TYR A 222 15.33 5.25 -1.02
N PHE A 223 14.66 4.08 -1.05
CA PHE A 223 15.32 2.81 -0.79
C PHE A 223 16.13 2.30 -1.98
N LEU A 224 15.59 2.37 -3.19
CA LEU A 224 16.23 1.81 -4.38
C LEU A 224 17.62 2.40 -4.64
N PRO A 225 17.83 3.74 -4.66
CA PRO A 225 19.16 4.33 -4.83
C PRO A 225 20.15 3.91 -3.74
N LYS A 226 19.68 3.78 -2.49
CA LYS A 226 20.50 3.36 -1.36
C LYS A 226 20.94 1.90 -1.44
N ILE A 227 20.03 1.02 -1.89
CA ILE A 227 20.31 -0.41 -2.05
C ILE A 227 21.35 -0.64 -3.15
N ILE A 228 21.24 0.04 -4.27
CA ILE A 228 22.13 -0.13 -5.42
C ILE A 228 23.39 0.75 -5.38
N GLY A 229 23.50 1.65 -4.38
CA GLY A 229 24.64 2.56 -4.23
C GLY A 229 24.76 3.57 -5.39
N ARG A 230 23.64 4.08 -5.93
CA ARG A 230 23.62 4.97 -7.08
C ARG A 230 22.49 6.00 -6.93
N PRO A 231 22.71 7.29 -7.25
CA PRO A 231 21.65 8.29 -7.25
C PRO A 231 20.61 8.00 -8.33
N VAL A 232 19.42 8.61 -8.21
CA VAL A 232 18.37 8.55 -9.24
C VAL A 232 18.90 9.09 -10.58
N SER A 233 18.45 8.48 -11.67
CA SER A 233 18.91 8.83 -13.03
C SER A 233 18.60 10.27 -13.40
N SER A 234 17.41 10.77 -13.02
CA SER A 234 16.99 12.15 -13.27
C SER A 234 16.17 12.69 -12.10
N TYR A 235 16.70 13.71 -11.44
CA TYR A 235 15.97 14.40 -10.38
C TYR A 235 14.77 15.18 -10.95
N ASN A 236 14.92 15.78 -12.12
CA ASN A 236 13.85 16.54 -12.80
C ASN A 236 12.65 15.64 -13.12
N LEU A 237 12.86 14.39 -13.58
CA LEU A 237 11.77 13.43 -13.79
C LEU A 237 11.07 13.07 -12.49
N SER A 238 11.79 13.01 -11.37
CA SER A 238 11.16 12.72 -10.08
C SER A 238 10.23 13.85 -9.61
N ILE A 239 10.64 15.10 -9.83
CA ILE A 239 9.83 16.29 -9.50
C ILE A 239 8.66 16.44 -10.49
N LEU A 240 8.88 16.20 -11.78
CA LEU A 240 7.80 16.17 -12.77
C LEU A 240 6.72 15.13 -12.37
N GLY A 241 7.15 13.92 -11.99
CA GLY A 241 6.26 12.87 -11.53
C GLY A 241 5.45 13.28 -10.29
N PHE A 242 6.08 13.96 -9.33
CA PHE A 242 5.37 14.44 -8.14
C PHE A 242 4.28 15.47 -8.49
N TRP A 243 4.63 16.53 -9.22
CA TRP A 243 3.69 17.60 -9.52
C TRP A 243 2.56 17.18 -10.46
N THR A 244 2.84 16.33 -11.45
CA THR A 244 1.80 15.83 -12.35
C THR A 244 0.86 14.85 -11.65
N LEU A 245 1.36 14.02 -10.71
CA LEU A 245 0.52 13.21 -9.84
C LEU A 245 -0.37 14.10 -8.97
N ALA A 246 0.20 15.08 -8.26
CA ALA A 246 -0.54 15.98 -7.39
C ALA A 246 -1.63 16.76 -8.13
N PHE A 247 -1.36 17.17 -9.37
CA PHE A 247 -2.29 17.96 -10.19
C PHE A 247 -3.41 17.13 -10.80
N PHE A 248 -3.08 15.96 -11.38
CA PHE A 248 -4.08 15.19 -12.12
C PHE A 248 -4.89 14.23 -11.26
N TYR A 249 -4.37 13.76 -10.13
CA TYR A 249 -5.03 12.67 -9.41
C TYR A 249 -6.35 13.06 -8.74
N GLY A 250 -6.55 14.31 -8.40
CA GLY A 250 -7.62 14.77 -7.51
C GLY A 250 -9.05 14.43 -7.93
N GLN A 251 -9.33 14.25 -9.22
CA GLN A 251 -10.67 13.95 -9.75
C GLN A 251 -10.78 12.62 -10.48
N VAL A 252 -9.74 11.79 -10.43
CA VAL A 252 -9.69 10.48 -11.12
C VAL A 252 -10.83 9.56 -10.68
N GLY A 253 -11.26 9.62 -9.41
CA GLY A 253 -12.29 8.74 -8.85
C GLY A 253 -13.67 8.82 -9.48
N GLY A 254 -13.99 9.91 -10.20
CA GLY A 254 -15.30 10.05 -10.87
C GLY A 254 -15.55 9.02 -11.99
N HIS A 255 -14.52 8.34 -12.50
CA HIS A 255 -14.71 7.26 -13.48
C HIS A 255 -15.42 6.03 -12.91
N HIS A 256 -15.43 5.84 -11.59
CA HIS A 256 -16.22 4.80 -10.93
C HIS A 256 -17.74 5.06 -11.00
N LEU A 257 -18.14 6.25 -11.41
CA LEU A 257 -19.54 6.65 -11.52
C LEU A 257 -20.04 6.71 -12.99
N ILE A 258 -19.26 6.18 -13.94
CA ILE A 258 -19.68 6.07 -15.35
C ILE A 258 -20.96 5.23 -15.43
N GLY A 259 -21.99 5.76 -16.10
CA GLY A 259 -23.31 5.13 -16.18
C GLY A 259 -24.26 5.45 -15.03
N GLY A 260 -23.76 6.09 -13.95
CA GLY A 260 -24.56 6.56 -12.83
C GLY A 260 -25.24 7.91 -13.09
N PRO A 261 -26.13 8.36 -12.18
CA PRO A 261 -26.90 9.61 -12.30
C PRO A 261 -26.05 10.84 -11.92
N VAL A 262 -24.87 10.99 -12.52
CA VAL A 262 -23.95 12.11 -12.33
C VAL A 262 -23.79 12.93 -13.61
N PRO A 263 -23.45 14.23 -13.52
CA PRO A 263 -23.25 15.06 -14.71
C PRO A 263 -22.18 14.49 -15.64
N GLY A 264 -22.45 14.48 -16.96
CA GLY A 264 -21.53 13.92 -17.96
C GLY A 264 -20.16 14.60 -17.99
N TRP A 265 -20.07 15.90 -17.65
CA TRP A 265 -18.80 16.61 -17.56
C TRP A 265 -17.91 16.07 -16.43
N LEU A 266 -18.50 15.63 -15.30
CA LEU A 266 -17.75 15.08 -14.16
C LEU A 266 -17.02 13.79 -14.56
N THR A 267 -17.73 12.84 -15.18
CA THR A 267 -17.13 11.59 -15.66
C THR A 267 -16.12 11.83 -16.78
N THR A 268 -16.40 12.79 -17.68
CA THR A 268 -15.46 13.16 -18.76
C THR A 268 -14.17 13.76 -18.20
N LEU A 269 -14.27 14.71 -17.25
CA LEU A 269 -13.09 15.28 -16.58
C LEU A 269 -12.28 14.17 -15.89
N SER A 270 -12.95 13.27 -15.20
CA SER A 270 -12.30 12.13 -14.53
C SER A 270 -11.54 11.23 -15.50
N ILE A 271 -12.15 10.90 -16.66
CA ILE A 271 -11.48 10.10 -17.71
C ILE A 271 -10.24 10.81 -18.24
N VAL A 272 -10.36 12.12 -18.55
CA VAL A 272 -9.21 12.91 -19.02
C VAL A 272 -8.07 12.87 -18.01
N GLN A 273 -8.36 13.11 -16.74
CA GLN A 273 -7.36 13.07 -15.69
C GLN A 273 -6.76 11.67 -15.49
N SER A 274 -7.58 10.61 -15.60
CA SER A 274 -7.09 9.22 -15.57
C SER A 274 -6.09 8.93 -16.70
N VAL A 275 -6.34 9.45 -17.90
CA VAL A 275 -5.40 9.33 -19.02
C VAL A 275 -4.14 10.17 -18.78
N MET A 276 -4.26 11.37 -18.23
CA MET A 276 -3.11 12.23 -17.90
C MET A 276 -2.21 11.64 -16.81
N MET A 277 -2.72 10.70 -16.00
CA MET A 277 -1.90 9.95 -15.04
C MET A 277 -0.81 9.09 -15.69
N ILE A 278 -0.87 8.85 -17.00
CA ILE A 278 0.23 8.23 -17.74
C ILE A 278 1.53 9.05 -17.59
N ILE A 279 1.45 10.38 -17.48
CA ILE A 279 2.63 11.26 -17.40
C ILE A 279 3.49 10.94 -16.15
N PRO A 280 2.99 10.99 -14.90
CA PRO A 280 3.80 10.67 -13.74
C PRO A 280 4.27 9.19 -13.72
N VAL A 281 3.47 8.27 -14.25
CA VAL A 281 3.81 6.84 -14.33
C VAL A 281 4.97 6.60 -15.29
N ILE A 282 4.95 7.20 -16.48
CA ILE A 282 6.05 7.09 -17.45
C ILE A 282 7.30 7.81 -16.93
N ALA A 283 7.17 9.01 -16.35
CA ALA A 283 8.28 9.73 -15.74
C ALA A 283 8.98 8.89 -14.65
N PHE A 284 8.20 8.25 -13.78
CA PHE A 284 8.72 7.31 -12.78
C PHE A 284 9.41 6.11 -13.43
N SER A 285 8.77 5.47 -14.40
CA SER A 285 9.27 4.24 -15.04
C SER A 285 10.58 4.48 -15.78
N ILE A 286 10.69 5.58 -16.53
CA ILE A 286 11.94 5.98 -17.21
C ILE A 286 13.03 6.24 -16.17
N ASN A 287 12.72 6.96 -15.11
CA ASN A 287 13.68 7.31 -14.07
C ASN A 287 14.18 6.05 -13.34
N MET A 288 13.28 5.13 -12.99
CA MET A 288 13.66 3.88 -12.33
C MET A 288 14.44 2.94 -13.26
N GLY A 289 14.02 2.82 -14.53
CA GLY A 289 14.75 2.05 -15.53
C GLY A 289 16.17 2.59 -15.75
N GLY A 290 16.33 3.91 -15.86
CA GLY A 290 17.64 4.57 -15.93
C GLY A 290 18.50 4.36 -14.69
N THR A 291 17.89 4.44 -13.49
CA THR A 291 18.57 4.21 -12.21
C THR A 291 19.07 2.77 -12.08
N LEU A 292 18.27 1.79 -12.53
CA LEU A 292 18.59 0.35 -12.48
C LEU A 292 19.51 -0.12 -13.60
N ARG A 293 19.76 0.71 -14.64
CA ARG A 293 20.56 0.32 -15.80
C ARG A 293 21.93 -0.19 -15.39
N GLY A 294 22.25 -1.44 -15.77
CA GLY A 294 23.50 -2.13 -15.40
C GLY A 294 23.56 -2.62 -13.94
N ARG A 295 22.48 -2.45 -13.15
CA ARG A 295 22.42 -2.88 -11.75
C ARG A 295 21.29 -3.89 -11.44
N MET A 296 20.50 -4.26 -12.45
CA MET A 296 19.36 -5.20 -12.26
C MET A 296 19.79 -6.57 -11.72
N HIS A 297 21.00 -7.02 -12.06
CA HIS A 297 21.57 -8.29 -11.55
C HIS A 297 21.68 -8.32 -10.02
N LEU A 298 21.78 -7.17 -9.35
CA LEU A 298 21.85 -7.09 -7.88
C LEU A 298 20.57 -7.62 -7.20
N ALA A 299 19.45 -7.68 -7.91
CA ALA A 299 18.21 -8.28 -7.40
C ALA A 299 18.37 -9.78 -7.07
N ARG A 300 19.35 -10.46 -7.69
CA ARG A 300 19.70 -11.85 -7.35
C ARG A 300 20.20 -11.97 -5.91
N TYR A 301 20.90 -10.96 -5.43
CA TYR A 301 21.59 -10.96 -4.13
C TYR A 301 20.88 -10.14 -3.06
N SER A 302 19.97 -9.22 -3.45
CA SER A 302 19.25 -8.35 -2.53
C SER A 302 17.74 -8.61 -2.58
N PRO A 303 17.18 -9.31 -1.59
CA PRO A 303 15.72 -9.49 -1.50
C PRO A 303 14.97 -8.16 -1.44
N THR A 304 15.50 -7.17 -0.73
CA THR A 304 14.88 -5.84 -0.64
C THR A 304 14.78 -5.17 -2.01
N LEU A 305 15.83 -5.29 -2.84
CA LEU A 305 15.79 -4.78 -4.20
C LEU A 305 14.69 -5.48 -5.04
N ARG A 306 14.51 -6.79 -4.85
CA ARG A 306 13.42 -7.54 -5.52
C ARG A 306 12.06 -6.97 -5.18
N PHE A 307 11.78 -6.67 -3.90
CA PHE A 307 10.53 -6.04 -3.48
C PHE A 307 10.33 -4.67 -4.14
N MET A 308 11.36 -3.82 -4.16
CA MET A 308 11.28 -2.49 -4.77
C MET A 308 11.08 -2.55 -6.29
N MET A 309 11.78 -3.46 -6.98
CA MET A 309 11.64 -3.65 -8.43
C MET A 309 10.28 -4.24 -8.80
N PHE A 310 9.82 -5.25 -8.07
CA PHE A 310 8.51 -5.86 -8.29
C PHE A 310 7.40 -4.84 -8.04
N GLY A 311 7.44 -4.13 -6.92
CA GLY A 311 6.47 -3.07 -6.61
C GLY A 311 6.45 -1.97 -7.67
N GLY A 312 7.62 -1.50 -8.12
CA GLY A 312 7.71 -0.51 -9.20
C GLY A 312 7.14 -0.99 -10.53
N LEU A 313 7.34 -2.27 -10.89
CA LEU A 313 6.73 -2.88 -12.06
C LEU A 313 5.21 -3.00 -11.93
N MET A 314 4.73 -3.38 -10.75
CA MET A 314 3.29 -3.47 -10.48
C MET A 314 2.63 -2.08 -10.44
N TYR A 315 3.35 -1.03 -10.03
CA TYR A 315 2.88 0.35 -10.17
C TYR A 315 2.61 0.71 -11.63
N LEU A 316 3.56 0.41 -12.52
CA LEU A 316 3.37 0.63 -13.97
C LEU A 316 2.17 -0.18 -14.49
N ALA A 317 2.10 -1.48 -14.18
CA ALA A 317 1.05 -2.36 -14.67
C ALA A 317 -0.34 -1.95 -14.17
N SER A 318 -0.50 -1.68 -12.86
CA SER A 318 -1.77 -1.26 -12.28
C SER A 318 -2.22 0.11 -12.81
N SER A 319 -1.30 1.06 -12.98
CA SER A 319 -1.63 2.39 -13.50
C SER A 319 -2.07 2.34 -14.97
N LEU A 320 -1.42 1.54 -15.81
CA LEU A 320 -1.86 1.34 -17.19
C LEU A 320 -3.22 0.66 -17.27
N GLN A 321 -3.44 -0.38 -16.46
CA GLN A 321 -4.73 -1.06 -16.38
C GLN A 321 -5.84 -0.10 -15.92
N GLY A 322 -5.64 0.69 -14.86
CA GLY A 322 -6.62 1.66 -14.37
C GLY A 322 -6.93 2.76 -15.38
N THR A 323 -5.93 3.21 -16.14
CA THR A 323 -6.16 4.14 -17.26
C THR A 323 -7.06 3.52 -18.32
N LEU A 324 -6.84 2.26 -18.69
CA LEU A 324 -7.70 1.55 -19.64
C LEU A 324 -9.13 1.37 -19.10
N GLU A 325 -9.29 0.97 -17.82
CA GLU A 325 -10.60 0.83 -17.17
C GLU A 325 -11.38 2.15 -17.09
N SER A 326 -10.71 3.30 -17.09
CA SER A 326 -11.36 4.60 -17.10
C SER A 326 -12.02 4.95 -18.44
N LEU A 327 -11.62 4.33 -19.55
CA LEU A 327 -12.18 4.57 -20.87
C LEU A 327 -13.60 3.98 -20.96
N ARG A 328 -14.57 4.73 -21.49
CA ARG A 328 -15.98 4.32 -21.51
C ARG A 328 -16.21 2.94 -22.13
N SER A 329 -15.54 2.63 -23.24
CA SER A 329 -15.65 1.34 -23.93
C SER A 329 -15.13 0.16 -23.11
N VAL A 330 -14.03 0.34 -22.37
CA VAL A 330 -13.48 -0.68 -21.48
C VAL A 330 -14.29 -0.78 -20.21
N ASN A 331 -14.65 0.37 -19.63
CA ASN A 331 -15.46 0.46 -18.40
C ASN A 331 -16.83 -0.25 -18.57
N GLN A 332 -17.43 -0.16 -19.75
CA GLN A 332 -18.68 -0.86 -20.05
C GLN A 332 -18.59 -2.38 -19.83
N VAL A 333 -17.44 -2.97 -20.11
CA VAL A 333 -17.19 -4.41 -19.90
C VAL A 333 -16.74 -4.70 -18.46
N THR A 334 -15.87 -3.85 -17.91
CA THR A 334 -15.17 -4.18 -16.64
C THR A 334 -15.91 -3.71 -15.39
N HIS A 335 -16.80 -2.72 -15.51
CA HIS A 335 -17.54 -2.15 -14.37
C HIS A 335 -18.40 -3.22 -13.69
N PHE A 336 -18.35 -3.28 -12.37
CA PHE A 336 -19.02 -4.27 -11.52
C PHE A 336 -18.57 -5.73 -11.74
N THR A 337 -17.44 -5.96 -12.39
CA THR A 337 -16.86 -7.30 -12.55
C THR A 337 -15.67 -7.52 -11.64
N HIS A 338 -15.17 -8.75 -11.59
CA HIS A 338 -13.95 -9.08 -10.86
C HIS A 338 -12.65 -8.54 -11.51
N PHE A 339 -12.73 -7.97 -12.70
CA PHE A 339 -11.61 -7.28 -13.33
C PHE A 339 -11.16 -6.07 -12.49
N THR A 340 -12.10 -5.25 -12.02
CA THR A 340 -11.81 -4.11 -11.14
C THR A 340 -11.25 -4.57 -9.78
N VAL A 341 -11.68 -5.74 -9.28
CA VAL A 341 -11.12 -6.33 -8.06
C VAL A 341 -9.66 -6.76 -8.28
N ALA A 342 -9.34 -7.31 -9.45
CA ALA A 342 -7.97 -7.64 -9.83
C ALA A 342 -7.08 -6.39 -9.87
N HIS A 343 -7.56 -5.32 -10.50
CA HIS A 343 -6.88 -4.02 -10.56
C HIS A 343 -6.59 -3.45 -9.17
N ALA A 344 -7.59 -3.40 -8.29
CA ALA A 344 -7.43 -2.87 -6.94
C ALA A 344 -6.36 -3.63 -6.13
N HIS A 345 -6.32 -4.97 -6.25
CA HIS A 345 -5.32 -5.79 -5.57
C HIS A 345 -3.94 -5.68 -6.20
N LEU A 346 -3.83 -5.50 -7.52
CA LEU A 346 -2.54 -5.25 -8.16
C LEU A 346 -1.91 -3.96 -7.62
N GLY A 347 -2.71 -2.89 -7.46
CA GLY A 347 -2.27 -1.62 -6.89
C GLY A 347 -1.96 -1.73 -5.39
N ALA A 348 -2.94 -2.14 -4.57
CA ALA A 348 -2.80 -2.14 -3.12
C ALA A 348 -1.81 -3.22 -2.60
N TYR A 349 -1.78 -4.38 -3.25
CA TYR A 349 -0.89 -5.47 -2.83
C TYR A 349 0.36 -5.55 -3.69
N GLY A 350 0.21 -5.74 -5.00
CA GLY A 350 1.36 -5.93 -5.91
C GLY A 350 2.32 -4.75 -5.91
N PHE A 351 1.81 -3.54 -5.80
CA PHE A 351 2.64 -2.33 -5.70
C PHE A 351 2.87 -1.94 -4.24
N VAL A 352 1.85 -1.42 -3.55
CA VAL A 352 2.01 -0.75 -2.25
C VAL A 352 2.53 -1.71 -1.17
N THR A 353 1.87 -2.85 -0.97
CA THR A 353 2.26 -3.81 0.07
C THR A 353 3.64 -4.40 -0.16
N MET A 354 4.01 -4.72 -1.42
CA MET A 354 5.34 -5.24 -1.72
C MET A 354 6.43 -4.21 -1.43
N VAL A 355 6.22 -2.94 -1.75
CA VAL A 355 7.15 -1.86 -1.39
C VAL A 355 7.30 -1.73 0.13
N LEU A 356 6.19 -1.78 0.87
CA LEU A 356 6.21 -1.70 2.33
C LEU A 356 6.94 -2.89 2.96
N PHE A 357 6.77 -4.11 2.48
CA PHE A 357 7.57 -5.26 2.94
C PHE A 357 9.06 -5.00 2.75
N GLY A 358 9.47 -4.55 1.57
CA GLY A 358 10.87 -4.20 1.30
C GLY A 358 11.39 -3.11 2.23
N ALA A 359 10.59 -2.07 2.49
CA ALA A 359 10.94 -1.00 3.41
C ALA A 359 11.11 -1.50 4.85
N VAL A 360 10.18 -2.33 5.35
CA VAL A 360 10.26 -2.92 6.70
C VAL A 360 11.48 -3.80 6.85
N TYR A 361 11.77 -4.66 5.87
CA TYR A 361 12.98 -5.48 5.89
C TYR A 361 14.26 -4.65 5.92
N PHE A 362 14.28 -3.50 5.24
CA PHE A 362 15.44 -2.62 5.23
C PHE A 362 15.61 -1.85 6.55
N MET A 363 14.53 -1.32 7.12
CA MET A 363 14.62 -0.38 8.25
C MET A 363 14.70 -1.07 9.61
N MET A 364 14.02 -2.20 9.83
CA MET A 364 13.89 -2.81 11.15
C MET A 364 15.20 -3.23 11.81
N PRO A 365 16.24 -3.72 11.09
CA PRO A 365 17.55 -3.96 11.71
C PRO A 365 18.16 -2.73 12.37
N ARG A 366 17.90 -1.54 11.82
CA ARG A 366 18.40 -0.26 12.35
C ARG A 366 17.55 0.25 13.51
N VAL A 367 16.26 -0.04 13.46
CA VAL A 367 15.29 0.33 14.52
C VAL A 367 15.52 -0.50 15.79
N LEU A 368 15.70 -1.82 15.63
CA LEU A 368 15.85 -2.75 16.76
C LEU A 368 17.30 -3.03 17.16
N ASN A 369 18.25 -2.52 16.38
CA ASN A 369 19.69 -2.85 16.55
C ASN A 369 19.92 -4.38 16.64
N TRP A 370 19.23 -5.13 15.77
CA TRP A 370 19.25 -6.58 15.72
C TRP A 370 18.98 -7.04 14.30
N GLU A 371 19.82 -7.94 13.75
CA GLU A 371 19.67 -8.39 12.36
C GLU A 371 18.64 -9.52 12.22
N TRP A 372 18.04 -9.63 11.05
CA TRP A 372 17.08 -10.68 10.73
C TRP A 372 17.65 -12.07 10.94
N PRO A 373 17.07 -12.92 11.84
CA PRO A 373 17.69 -14.20 12.21
C PRO A 373 17.69 -15.23 11.07
N TYR A 374 16.68 -15.21 10.19
CA TYR A 374 16.46 -16.21 9.14
C TYR A 374 16.36 -15.59 7.74
N PRO A 375 17.45 -15.16 7.07
CA PRO A 375 17.40 -14.42 5.79
C PRO A 375 16.70 -15.16 4.66
N ARG A 376 16.70 -16.51 4.66
CA ARG A 376 16.00 -17.31 3.66
C ARG A 376 14.48 -17.11 3.69
N LEU A 377 13.93 -16.78 4.86
CA LEU A 377 12.49 -16.48 5.00
C LEU A 377 12.11 -15.22 4.24
N ILE A 378 13.00 -14.24 4.07
CA ILE A 378 12.74 -13.03 3.26
C ILE A 378 12.53 -13.41 1.79
N THR A 379 13.34 -14.33 1.28
CA THR A 379 13.20 -14.82 -0.10
C THR A 379 11.94 -15.68 -0.26
N LEU A 380 11.65 -16.56 0.68
CA LEU A 380 10.42 -17.36 0.68
C LEU A 380 9.18 -16.47 0.69
N GLN A 381 9.14 -15.50 1.59
CA GLN A 381 8.06 -14.54 1.73
C GLN A 381 7.84 -13.75 0.44
N PHE A 382 8.93 -13.28 -0.21
CA PHE A 382 8.84 -12.59 -1.49
C PHE A 382 8.17 -13.44 -2.56
N TRP A 383 8.59 -14.69 -2.74
CA TRP A 383 8.04 -15.53 -3.80
C TRP A 383 6.61 -15.96 -3.53
N LEU A 384 6.24 -16.26 -2.28
CA LEU A 384 4.86 -16.55 -1.91
C LEU A 384 3.93 -15.35 -2.20
N ALA A 385 4.38 -14.13 -1.86
CA ALA A 385 3.64 -12.91 -2.15
C ALA A 385 3.53 -12.64 -3.66
N ALA A 386 4.65 -12.68 -4.38
CA ALA A 386 4.70 -12.36 -5.80
C ALA A 386 3.89 -13.37 -6.64
N VAL A 387 4.06 -14.67 -6.40
CA VAL A 387 3.28 -15.70 -7.10
C VAL A 387 1.81 -15.62 -6.71
N GLY A 388 1.51 -15.42 -5.42
CA GLY A 388 0.15 -15.29 -4.92
C GLY A 388 -0.63 -14.16 -5.60
N ILE A 389 -0.06 -12.97 -5.67
CA ILE A 389 -0.73 -11.83 -6.34
C ILE A 389 -0.83 -12.03 -7.85
N LEU A 390 0.14 -12.64 -8.52
CA LEU A 390 0.05 -12.90 -9.95
C LEU A 390 -1.05 -13.94 -10.28
N VAL A 391 -1.15 -15.02 -9.53
CA VAL A 391 -2.24 -16.01 -9.68
C VAL A 391 -3.60 -15.36 -9.46
N TYR A 392 -3.72 -14.55 -8.42
CA TYR A 392 -4.93 -13.78 -8.10
C TYR A 392 -5.30 -12.83 -9.24
N PHE A 393 -4.35 -12.00 -9.66
CA PHE A 393 -4.54 -10.93 -10.65
C PHE A 393 -4.88 -11.49 -12.04
N ILE A 394 -4.11 -12.46 -12.54
CA ILE A 394 -4.32 -13.03 -13.88
C ILE A 394 -5.68 -13.73 -13.93
N GLY A 395 -5.99 -14.57 -12.93
CA GLY A 395 -7.26 -15.27 -12.86
C GLY A 395 -8.45 -14.32 -12.89
N LEU A 396 -8.46 -13.31 -12.02
CA LEU A 396 -9.58 -12.37 -11.94
C LEU A 396 -9.64 -11.40 -13.12
N SER A 397 -8.52 -11.06 -13.76
CA SER A 397 -8.55 -10.21 -14.97
C SER A 397 -9.19 -10.95 -16.14
N ILE A 398 -8.83 -12.21 -16.36
CA ILE A 398 -9.45 -13.03 -17.42
C ILE A 398 -10.92 -13.30 -17.09
N GLY A 399 -11.21 -13.82 -15.90
CA GLY A 399 -12.57 -14.13 -15.48
C GLY A 399 -13.48 -12.91 -15.46
N GLY A 400 -13.00 -11.78 -14.94
CA GLY A 400 -13.77 -10.53 -14.88
C GLY A 400 -14.11 -9.95 -16.25
N TRP A 401 -13.20 -10.06 -17.24
CA TRP A 401 -13.50 -9.68 -18.61
C TRP A 401 -14.60 -10.55 -19.21
N LEU A 402 -14.46 -11.88 -19.12
CA LEU A 402 -15.46 -12.84 -19.59
C LEU A 402 -16.82 -12.67 -18.87
N GLN A 403 -16.78 -12.34 -17.57
CA GLN A 403 -17.97 -12.00 -16.79
C GLN A 403 -18.69 -10.77 -17.38
N GLY A 404 -17.95 -9.72 -17.71
CA GLY A 404 -18.51 -8.52 -18.30
C GLY A 404 -19.13 -8.77 -19.66
N GLU A 405 -18.47 -9.53 -20.53
CA GLU A 405 -19.03 -9.92 -21.83
C GLU A 405 -20.34 -10.74 -21.66
N ALA A 406 -20.35 -11.68 -20.70
CA ALA A 406 -21.56 -12.47 -20.43
C ALA A 406 -22.71 -11.60 -19.88
N MET A 407 -22.41 -10.58 -19.04
CA MET A 407 -23.42 -9.65 -18.50
C MET A 407 -23.96 -8.69 -19.56
N LEU A 408 -23.21 -8.35 -20.59
CA LEU A 408 -23.64 -7.50 -21.69
C LEU A 408 -24.50 -8.23 -22.73
N ASP A 409 -24.47 -9.54 -22.77
CA ASP A 409 -25.29 -10.34 -23.68
C ASP A 409 -26.69 -10.54 -23.10
N ALA A 410 -27.65 -9.74 -23.59
CA ALA A 410 -29.04 -9.81 -23.16
C ALA A 410 -29.74 -11.19 -23.38
N LYS A 411 -29.13 -12.09 -24.15
CA LYS A 411 -29.65 -13.44 -24.36
C LYS A 411 -29.21 -14.44 -23.30
N ARG A 412 -28.22 -14.09 -22.48
CA ARG A 412 -27.71 -14.95 -21.42
C ARG A 412 -28.39 -14.70 -20.09
N PRO A 413 -28.86 -15.73 -19.39
CA PRO A 413 -29.31 -15.59 -18.01
C PRO A 413 -28.19 -15.06 -17.10
N PHE A 414 -28.51 -14.19 -16.15
CA PHE A 414 -27.53 -13.61 -15.21
C PHE A 414 -26.70 -14.70 -14.51
N MET A 415 -27.31 -15.82 -14.12
CA MET A 415 -26.61 -16.92 -13.43
C MET A 415 -25.53 -17.60 -14.27
N GLU A 416 -25.55 -17.47 -15.59
CA GLU A 416 -24.43 -17.94 -16.42
C GLU A 416 -23.16 -17.13 -16.15
N SER A 417 -23.28 -15.81 -15.99
CA SER A 417 -22.14 -14.94 -15.64
C SER A 417 -21.58 -15.27 -14.27
N VAL A 418 -22.41 -15.69 -13.32
CA VAL A 418 -21.99 -16.13 -11.97
C VAL A 418 -21.26 -17.48 -12.04
N ASN A 419 -21.85 -18.47 -12.73
CA ASN A 419 -21.28 -19.81 -12.85
C ASN A 419 -19.95 -19.81 -13.61
N LEU A 420 -19.83 -18.97 -14.63
CA LEU A 420 -18.60 -18.78 -15.39
C LEU A 420 -17.44 -18.37 -14.49
N MET A 421 -17.72 -17.62 -13.42
CA MET A 421 -16.68 -17.15 -12.50
C MET A 421 -16.09 -18.23 -11.59
N ALA A 422 -16.73 -19.39 -11.41
CA ALA A 422 -16.32 -20.38 -10.43
C ALA A 422 -14.82 -20.76 -10.48
N PRO A 423 -14.20 -21.13 -11.63
CA PRO A 423 -12.78 -21.47 -11.67
C PRO A 423 -11.85 -20.29 -11.32
N TYR A 424 -12.25 -19.06 -11.69
CA TYR A 424 -11.48 -17.85 -11.42
C TYR A 424 -11.57 -17.42 -9.95
N LEU A 425 -12.69 -17.69 -9.29
CA LEU A 425 -12.87 -17.49 -7.85
C LEU A 425 -12.04 -18.51 -7.04
N VAL A 426 -11.92 -19.74 -7.52
CA VAL A 426 -10.99 -20.72 -6.93
C VAL A 426 -9.54 -20.25 -7.10
N SER A 427 -9.14 -19.78 -8.29
CA SER A 427 -7.82 -19.18 -8.53
C SER A 427 -7.55 -18.01 -7.58
N ARG A 428 -8.54 -17.14 -7.35
CA ARG A 428 -8.50 -16.06 -6.36
C ARG A 428 -8.17 -16.59 -4.96
N SER A 429 -8.83 -17.66 -4.52
CA SER A 429 -8.60 -18.24 -3.18
C SER A 429 -7.24 -18.92 -3.09
N VAL A 430 -6.75 -19.57 -4.15
CA VAL A 430 -5.37 -20.11 -4.20
C VAL A 430 -4.35 -18.99 -4.07
N GLY A 431 -4.47 -17.94 -4.87
CA GLY A 431 -3.60 -16.76 -4.76
C GLY A 431 -3.65 -16.11 -3.37
N GLY A 432 -4.87 -15.98 -2.81
CA GLY A 432 -5.09 -15.48 -1.45
C GLY A 432 -4.44 -16.33 -0.37
N SER A 433 -4.47 -17.65 -0.51
CA SER A 433 -3.80 -18.57 0.41
C SER A 433 -2.28 -18.44 0.39
N LEU A 434 -1.68 -18.26 -0.79
CA LEU A 434 -0.24 -18.01 -0.93
C LEU A 434 0.14 -16.66 -0.30
N MET A 435 -0.69 -15.62 -0.49
CA MET A 435 -0.48 -14.31 0.14
C MET A 435 -0.59 -14.41 1.66
N LEU A 436 -1.60 -15.09 2.22
CA LEU A 436 -1.72 -15.29 3.66
C LEU A 436 -0.53 -16.08 4.23
N LEU A 437 -0.07 -17.12 3.55
CA LEU A 437 1.13 -17.86 3.96
C LEU A 437 2.37 -16.97 3.96
N SER A 438 2.52 -16.10 2.97
CA SER A 438 3.54 -15.06 2.93
C SER A 438 3.49 -14.15 4.16
N HIS A 439 2.28 -13.74 4.57
CA HIS A 439 2.09 -12.87 5.74
C HIS A 439 2.42 -13.59 7.06
N LEU A 440 2.07 -14.86 7.18
CA LEU A 440 2.46 -15.69 8.33
C LEU A 440 3.99 -15.80 8.45
N VAL A 441 4.68 -16.03 7.32
CA VAL A 441 6.16 -16.04 7.29
C VAL A 441 6.74 -14.69 7.69
N PHE A 442 6.17 -13.59 7.17
CA PHE A 442 6.62 -12.23 7.49
C PHE A 442 6.45 -11.89 8.97
N VAL A 443 5.26 -12.14 9.53
CA VAL A 443 4.96 -11.83 10.93
C VAL A 443 5.74 -12.73 11.89
N PHE A 444 5.88 -14.02 11.57
CA PHE A 444 6.77 -14.90 12.33
C PHE A 444 8.19 -14.36 12.36
N HIS A 445 8.72 -13.94 11.21
CA HIS A 445 10.09 -13.42 11.10
C HIS A 445 10.24 -12.08 11.86
N PHE A 446 9.23 -11.21 11.79
CA PHE A 446 9.19 -9.97 12.58
C PHE A 446 9.18 -10.26 14.09
N LEU A 447 8.35 -11.20 14.56
CA LEU A 447 8.30 -11.58 15.97
C LEU A 447 9.62 -12.22 16.43
N ALA A 448 10.22 -13.09 15.61
CA ALA A 448 11.51 -13.67 15.92
C ALA A 448 12.60 -12.60 16.10
N MET A 449 12.59 -11.57 15.27
CA MET A 449 13.48 -10.42 15.37
C MET A 449 13.18 -9.55 16.61
N ALA A 450 11.91 -9.21 16.84
CA ALA A 450 11.48 -8.35 17.95
C ALA A 450 11.77 -8.99 19.33
N LEU A 451 11.57 -10.30 19.44
CA LEU A 451 11.82 -11.09 20.64
C LEU A 451 13.27 -11.60 20.75
N ARG A 452 14.11 -11.25 19.77
CA ARG A 452 15.51 -11.71 19.67
C ARG A 452 15.61 -13.23 19.71
N PHE A 453 14.68 -13.92 19.08
CA PHE A 453 14.61 -15.36 18.97
C PHE A 453 15.34 -15.84 17.71
N GLY A 454 16.29 -16.74 17.87
CA GLY A 454 17.05 -17.31 16.75
C GLY A 454 18.53 -16.89 16.75
N PRO A 455 19.27 -17.25 15.68
CA PRO A 455 20.71 -17.01 15.61
C PRO A 455 21.03 -15.52 15.51
N THR A 456 21.99 -15.08 16.31
CA THR A 456 22.59 -13.75 16.19
C THR A 456 23.45 -13.67 14.93
N ARG A 457 23.27 -12.61 14.14
CA ARG A 457 24.04 -12.39 12.92
C ARG A 457 24.88 -11.13 13.02
N THR A 458 26.11 -11.21 12.55
CA THR A 458 27.05 -10.10 12.47
C THR A 458 27.04 -9.43 11.09
N SER A 459 26.49 -10.11 10.07
CA SER A 459 26.41 -9.60 8.69
C SER A 459 24.97 -9.29 8.31
N ALA A 460 24.77 -8.22 7.52
CA ALA A 460 23.47 -7.81 7.04
C ALA A 460 22.78 -8.93 6.26
N ALA A 461 21.54 -9.27 6.64
CA ALA A 461 20.76 -10.31 6.00
C ALA A 461 20.35 -9.97 4.55
N LEU A 462 20.36 -8.68 4.23
CA LEU A 462 19.95 -8.15 2.91
C LEU A 462 21.06 -8.22 1.85
N PHE A 463 22.29 -8.57 2.26
CA PHE A 463 23.42 -8.73 1.36
C PHE A 463 23.98 -10.13 1.52
N TRP A 464 23.83 -10.98 0.50
CA TRP A 464 24.41 -12.30 0.49
C TRP A 464 25.93 -12.22 0.42
N GLN A 465 26.63 -12.80 1.39
CA GLN A 465 28.10 -12.86 1.41
C GLN A 465 28.71 -13.49 0.15
N GLN A 466 28.02 -14.43 -0.50
CA GLN A 466 28.47 -15.03 -1.76
C GLN A 466 28.68 -14.01 -2.88
N GLY A 467 27.84 -12.96 -2.99
CA GLY A 467 28.04 -11.91 -3.99
C GLY A 467 29.25 -11.01 -3.76
N LEU A 468 29.73 -10.93 -2.51
CA LEU A 468 30.97 -10.25 -2.16
C LEU A 468 32.19 -11.12 -2.41
N GLN A 469 32.09 -12.43 -2.20
CA GLN A 469 33.14 -13.39 -2.46
C GLN A 469 33.38 -13.63 -3.97
N GLU A 470 32.31 -13.68 -4.77
CA GLU A 470 32.43 -13.76 -6.25
C GLU A 470 33.13 -12.54 -6.85
N ARG A 471 33.03 -11.35 -6.22
CA ARG A 471 33.79 -10.16 -6.63
C ARG A 471 35.24 -10.18 -6.21
N ALA A 472 35.59 -10.83 -5.11
CA ALA A 472 36.97 -10.96 -4.65
C ALA A 472 37.77 -11.98 -5.48
N HIS A 473 37.08 -12.92 -6.15
CA HIS A 473 37.71 -13.93 -7.00
C HIS A 473 37.59 -13.60 -8.51
N GLY A 474 36.94 -12.52 -8.89
CA GLY A 474 36.76 -12.08 -10.29
C GLY A 474 37.53 -10.80 -10.65
N GLN A 475 38.45 -10.37 -9.79
CA GLN A 475 39.53 -9.39 -10.06
C GLN A 475 40.87 -10.13 -9.97
#